data_f12e434d42dee1362f7694822ffb2453
#
_entry.id   f12e434d42dee1362f7694822ffb2453
#
_cell.length_a   1.000
_cell.length_b   1.000
_cell.length_c   1.000
_cell.angle_alpha   90.00
_cell.angle_beta   90.00
_cell.angle_gamma   90.00
#
_symmetry.space_group_name_H-M   'P 1'
#
loop_
_entity.id
_entity.type
_entity.pdbx_description
1 polymer ?
#
loop_
_entity_poly.entity_id
_entity_poly.type
_entity_poly.pdbx_seq_one_letter_code
_entity_poly.pdbx_strand_id
1 'polypeptide(L)'
;MAGMLYLVPTPIGNLGDISKRARETLERADFIAAEDTRVTLKLLNHLELKKPLVSYYEHNKSFKGEKILDRILAGETCALVSDAGSPAISDPGEDLVKQCAASGIPVCAIPGPCAAITALSISGQATGRFCFEGFLSTAKKSRREHLDSLKDETRTMIFYEAPHKLLNTLTDLSETFGSQRPISLCRELTKLHEEVIRTTLGEALERYTQAPPKGEFVLIVAGAPEKTKAAPTADDAAARVSQLMGQGLSRKDAVKQTAAELGLPKNAVYSAALEEE
;
A
#
# COMPACT_ATOMS: atom_id res chain seq x y z
N MET A 1 -16.86 10.91 32.13
CA MET A 1 -15.61 10.65 31.35
C MET A 1 -16.04 10.57 29.90
N ALA A 2 -15.23 11.06 28.96
CA ALA A 2 -15.52 10.89 27.53
C ALA A 2 -15.57 9.37 27.20
N GLY A 3 -16.38 9.03 26.21
CA GLY A 3 -16.43 7.68 25.67
C GLY A 3 -15.16 7.33 24.89
N MET A 4 -15.21 6.28 24.08
CA MET A 4 -14.06 5.78 23.31
C MET A 4 -14.49 5.38 21.91
N LEU A 5 -13.60 5.58 20.94
CA LEU A 5 -13.75 5.04 19.59
C LEU A 5 -12.93 3.73 19.48
N TYR A 6 -13.58 2.64 19.10
CA TYR A 6 -12.91 1.40 18.72
C TYR A 6 -12.95 1.21 17.20
N LEU A 7 -11.79 0.94 16.59
CA LEU A 7 -11.69 0.47 15.22
C LEU A 7 -11.76 -1.06 15.25
N VAL A 8 -12.83 -1.63 14.71
CA VAL A 8 -13.10 -3.07 14.80
C VAL A 8 -13.05 -3.69 13.40
N PRO A 9 -12.01 -4.46 13.08
CA PRO A 9 -11.90 -5.16 11.80
C PRO A 9 -13.01 -6.20 11.63
N THR A 10 -13.53 -6.28 10.41
CA THR A 10 -14.53 -7.27 10.01
C THR A 10 -13.90 -8.30 9.08
N PRO A 11 -14.50 -9.50 8.92
CA PRO A 11 -14.02 -10.51 7.99
C PRO A 11 -13.93 -10.01 6.54
N ILE A 12 -12.90 -10.44 5.81
CA ILE A 12 -12.69 -10.10 4.39
C ILE A 12 -13.23 -11.16 3.43
N GLY A 13 -13.96 -12.16 3.95
CA GLY A 13 -14.53 -13.24 3.14
C GLY A 13 -14.86 -14.48 3.94
N ASN A 14 -14.26 -14.68 5.11
CA ASN A 14 -14.50 -15.82 5.98
C ASN A 14 -14.93 -15.35 7.37
N LEU A 15 -16.16 -15.63 7.76
CA LEU A 15 -16.71 -15.23 9.06
C LEU A 15 -15.93 -15.80 10.25
N GLY A 16 -15.19 -16.89 10.06
CA GLY A 16 -14.32 -17.47 11.08
C GLY A 16 -13.11 -16.62 11.45
N ASP A 17 -12.77 -15.60 10.63
CA ASP A 17 -11.62 -14.72 10.89
C ASP A 17 -11.93 -13.60 11.89
N ILE A 18 -13.16 -13.47 12.36
CA ILE A 18 -13.48 -12.50 13.39
C ILE A 18 -12.86 -12.92 14.73
N SER A 19 -12.03 -12.03 15.29
CA SER A 19 -11.42 -12.34 16.58
C SER A 19 -12.43 -12.28 17.72
N LYS A 20 -12.19 -13.06 18.79
CA LYS A 20 -12.99 -13.01 20.01
C LYS A 20 -13.08 -11.58 20.56
N ARG A 21 -11.96 -10.84 20.57
CA ARG A 21 -11.91 -9.47 21.06
C ARG A 21 -12.72 -8.50 20.18
N ALA A 22 -12.74 -8.70 18.85
CA ALA A 22 -13.58 -7.91 17.95
C ALA A 22 -15.06 -8.12 18.27
N ARG A 23 -15.49 -9.38 18.42
CA ARG A 23 -16.89 -9.72 18.81
C ARG A 23 -17.25 -9.09 20.16
N GLU A 24 -16.42 -9.26 21.19
CA GLU A 24 -16.67 -8.69 22.51
C GLU A 24 -16.70 -7.15 22.50
N THR A 25 -15.89 -6.51 21.65
CA THR A 25 -15.89 -5.05 21.49
C THR A 25 -17.19 -4.56 20.85
N LEU A 26 -17.68 -5.25 19.79
CA LEU A 26 -18.98 -4.96 19.18
C LEU A 26 -20.12 -5.14 20.19
N GLU A 27 -20.04 -6.17 21.04
CA GLU A 27 -21.03 -6.44 22.08
C GLU A 27 -21.07 -5.36 23.16
N ARG A 28 -19.92 -4.77 23.53
CA ARG A 28 -19.82 -3.72 24.57
C ARG A 28 -20.11 -2.31 24.07
N ALA A 29 -19.94 -2.06 22.77
CA ALA A 29 -20.18 -0.75 22.19
C ALA A 29 -21.64 -0.30 22.39
N ASP A 30 -21.87 0.97 22.67
CA ASP A 30 -23.21 1.54 22.77
C ASP A 30 -23.86 1.65 21.39
N PHE A 31 -23.06 1.91 20.36
CA PHE A 31 -23.48 1.93 18.97
C PHE A 31 -22.33 1.60 18.01
N ILE A 32 -22.69 1.25 16.78
CA ILE A 32 -21.73 0.93 15.74
C ILE A 32 -21.89 1.93 14.59
N ALA A 33 -20.79 2.59 14.21
CA ALA A 33 -20.67 3.37 12.99
C ALA A 33 -20.21 2.43 11.86
N ALA A 34 -20.97 2.37 10.77
CA ALA A 34 -20.79 1.42 9.70
C ALA A 34 -20.83 2.10 8.33
N GLU A 35 -19.97 1.67 7.40
CA GLU A 35 -19.99 2.13 6.02
C GLU A 35 -21.30 1.75 5.33
N ASP A 36 -21.60 0.46 5.24
CA ASP A 36 -22.92 -0.04 4.85
C ASP A 36 -23.57 -0.80 6.02
N THR A 37 -24.62 -0.20 6.59
CA THR A 37 -25.36 -0.80 7.70
C THR A 37 -26.03 -2.12 7.36
N ARG A 38 -26.29 -2.38 6.07
CA ARG A 38 -26.89 -3.66 5.60
C ARG A 38 -25.87 -4.81 5.67
N VAL A 39 -24.60 -4.51 5.32
CA VAL A 39 -23.50 -5.47 5.42
C VAL A 39 -23.22 -5.77 6.89
N THR A 40 -23.08 -4.71 7.70
CA THR A 40 -22.85 -4.83 9.14
C THR A 40 -23.97 -5.58 9.84
N LEU A 41 -25.23 -5.37 9.47
CA LEU A 41 -26.37 -6.07 10.04
C LEU A 41 -26.29 -7.59 9.80
N LYS A 42 -25.81 -8.04 8.61
CA LYS A 42 -25.59 -9.46 8.34
C LYS A 42 -24.54 -10.06 9.28
N LEU A 43 -23.43 -9.33 9.49
CA LEU A 43 -22.39 -9.74 10.43
C LEU A 43 -22.94 -9.83 11.86
N LEU A 44 -23.66 -8.80 12.33
CA LEU A 44 -24.23 -8.80 13.68
C LEU A 44 -25.23 -9.93 13.89
N ASN A 45 -26.07 -10.22 12.89
CA ASN A 45 -26.99 -11.37 12.93
C ASN A 45 -26.25 -12.69 13.04
N HIS A 46 -25.15 -12.87 12.31
CA HIS A 46 -24.30 -14.07 12.42
C HIS A 46 -23.67 -14.20 13.82
N LEU A 47 -23.31 -13.07 14.44
CA LEU A 47 -22.75 -13.01 15.80
C LEU A 47 -23.80 -13.04 16.90
N GLU A 48 -25.10 -13.08 16.55
CA GLU A 48 -26.24 -13.00 17.47
C GLU A 48 -26.24 -11.70 18.32
N LEU A 49 -25.74 -10.61 17.75
CA LEU A 49 -25.66 -9.30 18.40
C LEU A 49 -26.75 -8.35 17.86
N LYS A 50 -27.32 -7.55 18.77
CA LYS A 50 -28.26 -6.47 18.42
C LYS A 50 -27.70 -5.14 18.92
N LYS A 51 -27.30 -4.25 18.01
CA LYS A 51 -26.71 -2.95 18.31
C LYS A 51 -27.31 -1.83 17.45
N PRO A 52 -27.44 -0.63 17.98
CA PRO A 52 -27.79 0.55 17.19
C PRO A 52 -26.73 0.79 16.11
N LEU A 53 -27.16 0.97 14.86
CA LEU A 53 -26.29 1.25 13.72
C LEU A 53 -26.41 2.71 13.29
N VAL A 54 -25.29 3.35 13.00
CA VAL A 54 -25.19 4.69 12.40
C VAL A 54 -24.44 4.55 11.10
N SER A 55 -25.06 4.98 10.00
CA SER A 55 -24.39 4.98 8.68
C SER A 55 -23.32 6.09 8.64
N TYR A 56 -22.08 5.72 8.26
CA TYR A 56 -20.94 6.62 8.14
C TYR A 56 -20.11 6.24 6.91
N TYR A 57 -20.29 6.97 5.81
CA TYR A 57 -19.65 6.72 4.50
C TYR A 57 -19.21 8.04 3.86
N GLU A 58 -18.44 7.96 2.77
CA GLU A 58 -17.74 9.10 2.15
C GLU A 58 -18.63 10.34 1.94
N HIS A 59 -19.86 10.16 1.44
CA HIS A 59 -20.74 11.30 1.14
C HIS A 59 -21.45 11.89 2.35
N ASN A 60 -21.42 11.26 3.54
CA ASN A 60 -22.06 11.76 4.73
C ASN A 60 -21.11 12.04 5.90
N LYS A 61 -19.80 11.76 5.73
CA LYS A 61 -18.78 11.75 6.79
C LYS A 61 -18.69 13.07 7.57
N SER A 62 -18.85 14.24 6.94
CA SER A 62 -18.81 15.52 7.62
C SER A 62 -19.93 15.65 8.66
N PHE A 63 -21.18 15.56 8.22
CA PHE A 63 -22.36 15.73 9.09
C PHE A 63 -22.54 14.59 10.10
N LYS A 64 -22.28 13.35 9.67
CA LYS A 64 -22.42 12.19 10.57
C LYS A 64 -21.25 12.07 11.52
N GLY A 65 -20.04 12.47 11.08
CA GLY A 65 -18.85 12.50 11.93
C GLY A 65 -19.05 13.36 13.17
N GLU A 66 -19.54 14.58 13.00
CA GLU A 66 -19.87 15.47 14.11
C GLU A 66 -20.85 14.83 15.12
N LYS A 67 -21.94 14.22 14.63
CA LYS A 67 -22.92 13.55 15.50
C LYS A 67 -22.35 12.35 16.25
N ILE A 68 -21.46 11.58 15.61
CA ILE A 68 -20.76 10.46 16.25
C ILE A 68 -19.83 11.00 17.32
N LEU A 69 -19.09 12.07 17.01
CA LEU A 69 -18.19 12.73 17.94
C LEU A 69 -18.93 13.24 19.19
N ASP A 70 -20.06 13.94 19.00
CA ASP A 70 -20.89 14.45 20.10
C ASP A 70 -21.35 13.34 21.05
N ARG A 71 -21.77 12.19 20.51
CA ARG A 71 -22.16 11.03 21.30
C ARG A 71 -21.00 10.47 22.11
N ILE A 72 -19.80 10.37 21.51
CA ILE A 72 -18.62 9.89 22.21
C ILE A 72 -18.20 10.89 23.30
N LEU A 73 -18.28 12.19 23.04
CA LEU A 73 -18.02 13.23 24.04
C LEU A 73 -19.03 13.19 25.20
N ALA A 74 -20.28 12.80 24.94
CA ALA A 74 -21.29 12.57 25.94
C ALA A 74 -21.06 11.29 26.78
N GLY A 75 -20.05 10.49 26.46
CA GLY A 75 -19.63 9.31 27.23
C GLY A 75 -19.98 7.97 26.59
N GLU A 76 -20.59 7.95 25.40
CA GLU A 76 -20.90 6.72 24.69
C GLU A 76 -19.65 6.09 24.03
N THR A 77 -19.61 4.78 23.95
CA THR A 77 -18.57 4.01 23.25
C THR A 77 -19.04 3.66 21.85
N CYS A 78 -18.25 4.05 20.84
CA CYS A 78 -18.51 3.75 19.43
C CYS A 78 -17.56 2.65 18.92
N ALA A 79 -18.08 1.67 18.21
CA ALA A 79 -17.31 0.80 17.36
C ALA A 79 -17.45 1.24 15.90
N LEU A 80 -16.32 1.55 15.23
CA LEU A 80 -16.30 1.82 13.80
C LEU A 80 -15.94 0.54 13.06
N VAL A 81 -16.72 0.20 12.06
CA VAL A 81 -16.47 -0.94 11.15
C VAL A 81 -16.53 -0.48 9.70
N SER A 82 -15.76 -1.13 8.84
CA SER A 82 -15.89 -1.06 7.37
C SER A 82 -16.65 -2.28 6.86
N ASP A 83 -16.98 -2.29 5.58
CA ASP A 83 -17.68 -3.41 4.95
C ASP A 83 -16.85 -4.69 4.98
N ALA A 84 -15.51 -4.57 4.88
CA ALA A 84 -14.58 -5.69 4.98
C ALA A 84 -13.19 -5.22 5.44
N GLY A 85 -12.60 -5.93 6.39
CA GLY A 85 -11.24 -5.69 6.86
C GLY A 85 -11.12 -4.63 7.95
N SER A 86 -9.94 -4.04 8.03
CA SER A 86 -9.57 -3.05 9.05
C SER A 86 -10.09 -1.67 8.66
N PRO A 87 -10.95 -1.03 9.47
CA PRO A 87 -11.47 0.31 9.19
C PRO A 87 -10.37 1.38 9.26
N ALA A 88 -10.62 2.52 8.66
CA ALA A 88 -9.70 3.65 8.48
C ALA A 88 -8.52 3.37 7.53
N ILE A 89 -8.61 2.31 6.71
CA ILE A 89 -7.64 2.00 5.64
C ILE A 89 -8.41 1.91 4.33
N SER A 90 -8.30 2.91 3.47
CA SER A 90 -9.07 3.05 2.21
C SER A 90 -10.59 3.22 2.41
N ASP A 91 -11.01 3.77 3.54
CA ASP A 91 -12.40 4.07 3.87
C ASP A 91 -12.52 5.40 4.65
N PRO A 92 -13.74 5.95 4.83
CA PRO A 92 -13.93 7.25 5.47
C PRO A 92 -13.58 7.29 6.97
N GLY A 93 -13.25 6.17 7.57
CA GLY A 93 -12.89 6.07 8.99
C GLY A 93 -11.69 6.92 9.39
N GLU A 94 -10.78 7.18 8.46
CA GLU A 94 -9.62 8.04 8.67
C GLU A 94 -10.02 9.44 9.22
N ASP A 95 -11.05 10.05 8.65
CA ASP A 95 -11.52 11.37 9.06
C ASP A 95 -12.10 11.36 10.48
N LEU A 96 -12.82 10.30 10.86
CA LEU A 96 -13.35 10.15 12.21
C LEU A 96 -12.23 9.98 13.24
N VAL A 97 -11.19 9.21 12.90
CA VAL A 97 -10.01 9.05 13.77
C VAL A 97 -9.30 10.39 13.97
N LYS A 98 -9.13 11.19 12.91
CA LYS A 98 -8.55 12.55 13.00
C LYS A 98 -9.36 13.47 13.90
N GLN A 99 -10.69 13.46 13.77
CA GLN A 99 -11.60 14.25 14.60
C GLN A 99 -11.53 13.83 16.07
N CYS A 100 -11.54 12.53 16.36
CA CYS A 100 -11.38 12.00 17.71
C CYS A 100 -10.05 12.42 18.33
N ALA A 101 -8.95 12.27 17.58
CA ALA A 101 -7.61 12.66 18.05
C ALA A 101 -7.53 14.15 18.36
N ALA A 102 -8.09 15.02 17.49
CA ALA A 102 -8.14 16.46 17.69
C ALA A 102 -8.99 16.86 18.91
N SER A 103 -10.00 16.06 19.28
CA SER A 103 -10.89 16.28 20.42
C SER A 103 -10.45 15.58 21.72
N GLY A 104 -9.27 14.95 21.73
CA GLY A 104 -8.75 14.23 22.89
C GLY A 104 -9.53 12.96 23.24
N ILE A 105 -10.32 12.41 22.31
CA ILE A 105 -11.06 11.17 22.49
C ILE A 105 -10.09 9.98 22.33
N PRO A 106 -10.07 9.02 23.27
CA PRO A 106 -9.27 7.81 23.11
C PRO A 106 -9.74 6.99 21.90
N VAL A 107 -8.78 6.57 21.08
CA VAL A 107 -9.02 5.66 19.95
C VAL A 107 -8.25 4.37 20.18
N CYS A 108 -8.91 3.23 20.05
CA CYS A 108 -8.32 1.92 20.22
C CYS A 108 -8.58 1.05 18.97
N ALA A 109 -7.53 0.52 18.36
CA ALA A 109 -7.65 -0.43 17.26
C ALA A 109 -7.61 -1.88 17.75
N ILE A 110 -8.53 -2.69 17.28
CA ILE A 110 -8.53 -4.14 17.49
C ILE A 110 -7.78 -4.78 16.31
N PRO A 111 -6.71 -5.56 16.52
CA PRO A 111 -6.04 -6.30 15.45
C PRO A 111 -7.01 -7.32 14.81
N GLY A 112 -6.95 -7.42 13.48
CA GLY A 112 -7.82 -8.34 12.75
C GLY A 112 -7.53 -8.39 11.25
N PRO A 113 -8.49 -8.92 10.45
CA PRO A 113 -8.32 -9.11 9.02
C PRO A 113 -7.91 -7.83 8.28
N CYS A 114 -6.91 -7.97 7.38
CA CYS A 114 -6.45 -6.91 6.51
C CYS A 114 -5.98 -7.53 5.19
N ALA A 115 -6.70 -7.27 4.10
CA ALA A 115 -6.42 -7.88 2.81
C ALA A 115 -5.02 -7.53 2.28
N ALA A 116 -4.56 -6.28 2.47
CA ALA A 116 -3.23 -5.83 2.04
C ALA A 116 -2.10 -6.65 2.67
N ILE A 117 -2.12 -6.80 4.00
CA ILE A 117 -1.07 -7.52 4.73
C ILE A 117 -1.17 -9.03 4.49
N THR A 118 -2.41 -9.58 4.43
CA THR A 118 -2.62 -10.98 4.10
C THR A 118 -2.06 -11.31 2.71
N ALA A 119 -2.39 -10.51 1.69
CA ALA A 119 -1.86 -10.67 0.34
C ALA A 119 -0.33 -10.55 0.30
N LEU A 120 0.24 -9.52 0.94
CA LEU A 120 1.69 -9.31 0.97
C LEU A 120 2.41 -10.51 1.57
N SER A 121 1.92 -11.07 2.68
CA SER A 121 2.57 -12.18 3.38
C SER A 121 2.65 -13.46 2.55
N ILE A 122 1.70 -13.68 1.63
CA ILE A 122 1.65 -14.88 0.77
C ILE A 122 2.10 -14.61 -0.67
N SER A 123 2.43 -13.37 -1.01
CA SER A 123 2.75 -12.97 -2.39
C SER A 123 4.08 -13.55 -2.91
N GLY A 124 5.06 -13.78 -2.04
CA GLY A 124 6.43 -14.11 -2.42
C GLY A 124 7.27 -12.89 -2.85
N GLN A 125 6.74 -11.66 -2.73
CA GLN A 125 7.48 -10.43 -2.94
C GLN A 125 8.21 -9.99 -1.65
N ALA A 126 9.13 -9.02 -1.76
CA ALA A 126 9.83 -8.48 -0.60
C ALA A 126 8.86 -7.80 0.37
N THR A 127 8.92 -8.21 1.65
CA THR A 127 8.00 -7.71 2.70
C THR A 127 8.64 -6.71 3.66
N GLY A 128 9.95 -6.56 3.63
CA GLY A 128 10.68 -5.71 4.58
C GLY A 128 10.38 -4.21 4.44
N ARG A 129 10.09 -3.76 3.23
CA ARG A 129 9.65 -2.39 2.93
C ARG A 129 8.62 -2.44 1.81
N PHE A 130 7.46 -1.83 2.05
CA PHE A 130 6.37 -1.76 1.08
C PHE A 130 5.63 -0.43 1.17
N CYS A 131 4.84 -0.10 0.16
CA CYS A 131 3.90 1.00 0.15
C CYS A 131 2.51 0.50 -0.22
N PHE A 132 1.50 1.07 0.44
CA PHE A 132 0.11 0.79 0.17
C PHE A 132 -0.47 1.93 -0.66
N GLU A 133 -0.85 1.62 -1.89
CA GLU A 133 -1.34 2.59 -2.88
C GLU A 133 -2.87 2.58 -3.00
N GLY A 134 -3.53 1.58 -2.39
CA GLY A 134 -4.99 1.47 -2.36
C GLY A 134 -5.60 1.29 -3.75
N PHE A 135 -6.74 1.94 -4.00
CA PHE A 135 -7.40 1.93 -5.30
C PHE A 135 -6.89 3.06 -6.19
N LEU A 136 -6.54 2.72 -7.43
CA LEU A 136 -6.18 3.73 -8.42
C LEU A 136 -7.40 4.57 -8.82
N SER A 137 -7.18 5.87 -9.04
CA SER A 137 -8.22 6.80 -9.48
C SER A 137 -8.89 6.34 -10.78
N THR A 138 -10.20 6.53 -10.88
CA THR A 138 -10.94 6.33 -12.12
C THR A 138 -10.72 7.45 -13.13
N ALA A 139 -10.30 8.64 -12.67
CA ALA A 139 -9.97 9.77 -13.53
C ALA A 139 -8.59 9.51 -14.19
N LYS A 140 -8.60 9.38 -15.53
CA LYS A 140 -7.43 8.98 -16.32
C LYS A 140 -6.17 9.82 -16.05
N LYS A 141 -6.31 11.14 -15.88
CA LYS A 141 -5.19 12.04 -15.61
C LYS A 141 -4.55 11.75 -14.25
N SER A 142 -5.36 11.79 -13.19
CA SER A 142 -4.85 11.55 -11.81
C SER A 142 -4.28 10.14 -11.65
N ARG A 143 -4.88 9.15 -12.32
CA ARG A 143 -4.38 7.77 -12.35
C ARG A 143 -2.99 7.70 -12.98
N ARG A 144 -2.78 8.35 -14.13
CA ARG A 144 -1.49 8.38 -14.81
C ARG A 144 -0.43 9.11 -13.97
N GLU A 145 -0.77 10.28 -13.43
CA GLU A 145 0.13 11.04 -12.55
C GLU A 145 0.56 10.22 -11.33
N HIS A 146 -0.37 9.48 -10.72
CA HIS A 146 -0.06 8.59 -9.61
C HIS A 146 0.91 7.48 -10.04
N LEU A 147 0.62 6.76 -11.13
CA LEU A 147 1.49 5.68 -11.61
C LEU A 147 2.87 6.19 -12.04
N ASP A 148 2.94 7.34 -12.71
CA ASP A 148 4.22 7.96 -13.11
C ASP A 148 5.08 8.30 -11.88
N SER A 149 4.47 8.71 -10.77
CA SER A 149 5.19 8.98 -9.52
C SER A 149 5.80 7.73 -8.88
N LEU A 150 5.27 6.55 -9.19
CA LEU A 150 5.72 5.25 -8.67
C LEU A 150 6.71 4.52 -9.58
N LYS A 151 7.07 5.11 -10.74
CA LYS A 151 7.90 4.44 -11.75
C LYS A 151 9.24 3.94 -11.22
N ASP A 152 9.88 4.72 -10.35
CA ASP A 152 11.16 4.41 -9.73
C ASP A 152 11.03 3.90 -8.29
N GLU A 153 9.81 3.57 -7.82
CA GLU A 153 9.58 3.04 -6.47
C GLU A 153 10.25 1.66 -6.32
N THR A 154 11.16 1.56 -5.36
CA THR A 154 11.94 0.33 -5.09
C THR A 154 11.30 -0.61 -4.09
N ARG A 155 10.31 -0.11 -3.32
CA ARG A 155 9.56 -0.93 -2.36
C ARG A 155 8.48 -1.75 -3.08
N THR A 156 8.04 -2.84 -2.48
CA THR A 156 6.85 -3.57 -2.94
C THR A 156 5.61 -2.69 -2.84
N MET A 157 4.83 -2.60 -3.90
CA MET A 157 3.62 -1.80 -3.99
C MET A 157 2.37 -2.68 -3.86
N ILE A 158 1.38 -2.22 -3.10
CA ILE A 158 0.12 -2.94 -2.86
C ILE A 158 -1.04 -2.12 -3.39
N PHE A 159 -1.80 -2.68 -4.35
CA PHE A 159 -3.01 -2.06 -4.89
C PHE A 159 -4.23 -2.95 -4.61
N TYR A 160 -5.36 -2.31 -4.35
CA TYR A 160 -6.67 -2.97 -4.38
C TYR A 160 -7.31 -2.80 -5.76
N GLU A 161 -7.99 -3.83 -6.24
CA GLU A 161 -8.68 -3.71 -7.52
C GLU A 161 -9.94 -4.56 -7.64
N ALA A 162 -10.95 -3.96 -8.25
CA ALA A 162 -12.20 -4.63 -8.58
C ALA A 162 -12.08 -5.41 -9.91
N PRO A 163 -12.78 -6.54 -10.09
CA PRO A 163 -12.63 -7.38 -11.27
C PRO A 163 -12.89 -6.63 -12.58
N HIS A 164 -13.89 -5.77 -12.61
CA HIS A 164 -14.27 -5.02 -13.83
C HIS A 164 -13.24 -3.95 -14.24
N LYS A 165 -12.27 -3.61 -13.38
CA LYS A 165 -11.20 -2.64 -13.66
C LYS A 165 -9.84 -3.30 -13.86
N LEU A 166 -9.69 -4.59 -13.47
CA LEU A 166 -8.40 -5.28 -13.42
C LEU A 166 -7.64 -5.20 -14.76
N LEU A 167 -8.30 -5.43 -15.89
CA LEU A 167 -7.65 -5.43 -17.20
C LEU A 167 -7.03 -4.07 -17.52
N ASN A 168 -7.77 -2.99 -17.30
CA ASN A 168 -7.27 -1.62 -17.52
C ASN A 168 -6.10 -1.33 -16.55
N THR A 169 -6.18 -1.80 -15.32
CA THR A 169 -5.12 -1.61 -14.32
C THR A 169 -3.85 -2.36 -14.73
N LEU A 170 -3.95 -3.61 -15.16
CA LEU A 170 -2.80 -4.36 -15.64
C LEU A 170 -2.16 -3.72 -16.89
N THR A 171 -2.97 -3.16 -17.77
CA THR A 171 -2.49 -2.40 -18.95
C THR A 171 -1.67 -1.19 -18.49
N ASP A 172 -2.25 -0.33 -17.65
CA ASP A 172 -1.58 0.88 -17.17
C ASP A 172 -0.30 0.57 -16.37
N LEU A 173 -0.34 -0.47 -15.51
CA LEU A 173 0.83 -0.92 -14.74
C LEU A 173 1.93 -1.46 -15.68
N SER A 174 1.56 -2.25 -16.72
CA SER A 174 2.51 -2.79 -17.68
C SER A 174 3.15 -1.71 -18.55
N GLU A 175 2.37 -0.70 -18.96
CA GLU A 175 2.89 0.46 -19.71
C GLU A 175 3.85 1.30 -18.87
N THR A 176 3.56 1.48 -17.57
CA THR A 176 4.36 2.34 -16.68
C THR A 176 5.61 1.63 -16.15
N PHE A 177 5.48 0.39 -15.68
CA PHE A 177 6.54 -0.33 -14.97
C PHE A 177 7.27 -1.36 -15.84
N GLY A 178 6.77 -1.61 -17.05
CA GLY A 178 7.29 -2.62 -17.97
C GLY A 178 6.65 -3.99 -17.79
N SER A 179 6.42 -4.70 -18.91
CA SER A 179 5.75 -6.01 -18.94
C SER A 179 6.45 -7.10 -18.12
N GLN A 180 7.75 -6.97 -17.91
CA GLN A 180 8.56 -7.96 -17.16
C GLN A 180 8.54 -7.72 -15.64
N ARG A 181 7.90 -6.65 -15.14
CA ARG A 181 7.78 -6.38 -13.70
C ARG A 181 7.04 -7.51 -13.02
N PRO A 182 7.62 -8.14 -11.97
CA PRO A 182 6.94 -9.19 -11.22
C PRO A 182 5.71 -8.66 -10.50
N ILE A 183 4.65 -9.46 -10.53
CA ILE A 183 3.40 -9.20 -9.81
C ILE A 183 2.87 -10.50 -9.20
N SER A 184 2.22 -10.38 -8.06
CA SER A 184 1.39 -11.43 -7.48
C SER A 184 -0.04 -10.93 -7.37
N LEU A 185 -0.96 -11.65 -8.01
CA LEU A 185 -2.39 -11.36 -7.93
C LEU A 185 -3.00 -12.29 -6.87
N CYS A 186 -3.42 -11.72 -5.75
CA CYS A 186 -4.13 -12.44 -4.69
C CYS A 186 -5.62 -12.22 -4.89
N ARG A 187 -6.34 -13.28 -5.26
CA ARG A 187 -7.76 -13.23 -5.61
C ARG A 187 -8.60 -13.94 -4.56
N GLU A 188 -9.75 -13.36 -4.22
CA GLU A 188 -10.77 -13.98 -3.34
C GLU A 188 -10.16 -14.49 -2.01
N LEU A 189 -9.29 -13.70 -1.39
CA LEU A 189 -8.62 -14.05 -0.13
C LEU A 189 -9.63 -14.48 0.93
N THR A 190 -9.31 -15.55 1.65
CA THR A 190 -10.11 -16.23 2.69
C THR A 190 -11.39 -16.89 2.21
N LYS A 191 -11.76 -16.75 0.93
CA LYS A 191 -12.98 -17.34 0.34
C LYS A 191 -12.70 -18.71 -0.29
N LEU A 192 -13.77 -19.42 -0.69
CA LEU A 192 -13.68 -20.75 -1.29
C LEU A 192 -12.79 -20.81 -2.55
N HIS A 193 -12.71 -19.73 -3.30
CA HIS A 193 -11.95 -19.66 -4.55
C HIS A 193 -10.70 -18.79 -4.40
N GLU A 194 -10.06 -18.82 -3.22
CA GLU A 194 -8.79 -18.16 -2.99
C GLU A 194 -7.72 -18.66 -3.96
N GLU A 195 -7.03 -17.74 -4.60
CA GLU A 195 -5.97 -18.04 -5.56
C GLU A 195 -4.86 -17.01 -5.47
N VAL A 196 -3.60 -17.46 -5.56
CA VAL A 196 -2.42 -16.60 -5.66
C VAL A 196 -1.66 -16.92 -6.92
N ILE A 197 -1.64 -15.96 -7.85
CA ILE A 197 -0.97 -16.08 -9.15
C ILE A 197 0.29 -15.21 -9.10
N ARG A 198 1.46 -15.85 -9.16
CA ARG A 198 2.76 -15.18 -9.21
C ARG A 198 3.27 -15.23 -10.63
N THR A 199 3.49 -14.06 -11.23
CA THR A 199 3.79 -13.93 -12.66
C THR A 199 4.42 -12.56 -12.96
N THR A 200 4.43 -12.14 -14.22
CA THR A 200 4.79 -10.80 -14.68
C THR A 200 3.56 -9.99 -15.08
N LEU A 201 3.68 -8.66 -15.16
CA LEU A 201 2.57 -7.80 -15.59
C LEU A 201 2.09 -8.16 -17.00
N GLY A 202 3.01 -8.54 -17.92
CA GLY A 202 2.66 -8.95 -19.27
C GLY A 202 1.86 -10.25 -19.32
N GLU A 203 2.31 -11.27 -18.60
CA GLU A 203 1.61 -12.56 -18.53
C GLU A 203 0.26 -12.44 -17.83
N ALA A 204 0.17 -11.62 -16.78
CA ALA A 204 -1.10 -11.33 -16.12
C ALA A 204 -2.09 -10.65 -17.07
N LEU A 205 -1.62 -9.67 -17.85
CA LEU A 205 -2.43 -8.97 -18.85
C LEU A 205 -2.93 -9.94 -19.93
N GLU A 206 -2.07 -10.80 -20.46
CA GLU A 206 -2.44 -11.82 -21.44
C GLU A 206 -3.51 -12.77 -20.89
N ARG A 207 -3.29 -13.32 -19.67
CA ARG A 207 -4.23 -14.22 -18.99
C ARG A 207 -5.63 -13.62 -18.90
N TYR A 208 -5.77 -12.40 -18.43
CA TYR A 208 -7.07 -11.76 -18.20
C TYR A 208 -7.67 -11.12 -19.46
N THR A 209 -6.89 -10.97 -20.52
CA THR A 209 -7.43 -10.66 -21.86
C THR A 209 -8.18 -11.86 -22.43
N GLN A 210 -7.70 -13.08 -22.18
CA GLN A 210 -8.31 -14.32 -22.65
C GLN A 210 -9.51 -14.77 -21.79
N ALA A 211 -9.48 -14.48 -20.49
CA ALA A 211 -10.52 -14.91 -19.54
C ALA A 211 -10.92 -13.74 -18.61
N PRO A 212 -12.18 -13.24 -18.68
CA PRO A 212 -12.62 -12.14 -17.84
C PRO A 212 -12.42 -12.42 -16.35
N PRO A 213 -11.84 -11.45 -15.61
CA PRO A 213 -11.56 -11.62 -14.19
C PRO A 213 -12.86 -11.67 -13.38
N LYS A 214 -12.87 -12.50 -12.31
CA LYS A 214 -13.98 -12.61 -11.35
C LYS A 214 -13.43 -12.54 -9.94
N GLY A 215 -14.20 -11.95 -9.02
CA GLY A 215 -13.83 -11.81 -7.62
C GLY A 215 -12.97 -10.56 -7.37
N GLU A 216 -12.56 -10.35 -6.15
CA GLU A 216 -11.78 -9.21 -5.68
C GLU A 216 -10.29 -9.51 -5.71
N PHE A 217 -9.48 -8.51 -5.99
CA PHE A 217 -8.05 -8.66 -6.17
C PHE A 217 -7.25 -7.73 -5.25
N VAL A 218 -6.16 -8.28 -4.71
CA VAL A 218 -5.04 -7.49 -4.20
C VAL A 218 -3.84 -7.74 -5.09
N LEU A 219 -3.28 -6.67 -5.63
CA LEU A 219 -2.14 -6.73 -6.54
C LEU A 219 -0.87 -6.35 -5.76
N ILE A 220 0.09 -7.25 -5.71
CA ILE A 220 1.37 -7.04 -5.07
C ILE A 220 2.43 -6.94 -6.16
N VAL A 221 2.85 -5.71 -6.46
CA VAL A 221 3.79 -5.41 -7.55
C VAL A 221 5.18 -5.22 -6.96
N ALA A 222 6.18 -5.91 -7.52
CA ALA A 222 7.57 -5.74 -7.11
C ALA A 222 8.04 -4.30 -7.35
N GLY A 223 8.88 -3.78 -6.45
CA GLY A 223 9.57 -2.51 -6.64
C GLY A 223 10.46 -2.48 -7.88
N ALA A 224 10.86 -1.31 -8.31
CA ALA A 224 11.88 -1.14 -9.34
C ALA A 224 13.19 -1.82 -8.87
N PRO A 225 13.93 -2.47 -9.77
CA PRO A 225 15.25 -2.94 -9.43
C PRO A 225 16.09 -1.75 -8.95
N GLU A 226 16.88 -1.97 -7.91
CA GLU A 226 17.83 -0.93 -7.48
C GLU A 226 18.69 -0.55 -8.70
N LYS A 227 18.74 0.76 -9.00
CA LYS A 227 19.68 1.27 -9.99
C LYS A 227 21.07 0.97 -9.44
N THR A 228 21.65 -0.18 -9.80
CA THR A 228 23.07 -0.41 -9.59
C THR A 228 23.76 0.75 -10.29
N LYS A 229 24.41 1.66 -9.53
CA LYS A 229 25.35 2.62 -10.13
C LYS A 229 26.25 1.75 -11.00
N ALA A 230 26.22 1.97 -12.31
CA ALA A 230 27.15 1.30 -13.19
C ALA A 230 28.53 1.43 -12.53
N ALA A 231 29.23 0.30 -12.42
CA ALA A 231 30.58 0.36 -11.89
C ALA A 231 31.34 1.41 -12.68
N PRO A 232 32.03 2.36 -12.01
CA PRO A 232 32.73 3.44 -12.69
C PRO A 232 33.65 2.84 -13.75
N THR A 233 33.55 3.32 -14.98
CA THR A 233 34.38 2.87 -16.09
C THR A 233 35.76 3.53 -16.04
N ALA A 234 36.70 3.02 -16.83
CA ALA A 234 38.01 3.67 -17.01
C ALA A 234 37.84 5.11 -17.54
N ASP A 235 36.89 5.30 -18.47
CA ASP A 235 36.59 6.60 -19.07
C ASP A 235 36.03 7.59 -18.00
N ASP A 236 35.15 7.12 -17.10
CA ASP A 236 34.66 7.94 -15.98
C ASP A 236 35.81 8.39 -15.06
N ALA A 237 36.75 7.47 -14.81
CA ALA A 237 37.93 7.77 -13.98
C ALA A 237 38.86 8.77 -14.65
N ALA A 238 39.15 8.61 -15.94
CA ALA A 238 39.99 9.51 -16.74
C ALA A 238 39.36 10.92 -16.80
N ALA A 239 38.08 11.02 -17.17
CA ALA A 239 37.33 12.29 -17.22
C ALA A 239 37.36 13.03 -15.87
N ARG A 240 37.18 12.29 -14.76
CA ARG A 240 37.20 12.87 -13.41
C ARG A 240 38.58 13.38 -13.03
N VAL A 241 39.66 12.66 -13.37
CA VAL A 241 41.05 13.09 -13.16
C VAL A 241 41.33 14.39 -13.94
N SER A 242 40.98 14.43 -15.23
CA SER A 242 41.12 15.59 -16.11
C SER A 242 40.37 16.81 -15.55
N GLN A 243 39.15 16.62 -15.06
CA GLN A 243 38.38 17.68 -14.41
C GLN A 243 39.07 18.26 -13.16
N LEU A 244 39.60 17.41 -12.29
CA LEU A 244 40.31 17.85 -11.07
C LEU A 244 41.62 18.51 -11.38
N MET A 245 42.34 18.09 -12.40
CA MET A 245 43.56 18.75 -12.89
C MET A 245 43.24 20.14 -13.46
N GLY A 246 42.14 20.29 -14.19
CA GLY A 246 41.65 21.58 -14.67
C GLY A 246 41.25 22.54 -13.55
N GLN A 247 40.99 22.04 -12.36
CA GLN A 247 40.77 22.83 -11.13
C GLN A 247 42.06 23.16 -10.36
N GLY A 248 43.21 22.78 -10.87
CA GLY A 248 44.52 23.11 -10.30
C GLY A 248 45.12 22.04 -9.38
N LEU A 249 44.53 20.84 -9.27
CA LEU A 249 45.13 19.74 -8.53
C LEU A 249 46.30 19.12 -9.29
N SER A 250 47.33 18.63 -8.56
CA SER A 250 48.38 17.83 -9.17
C SER A 250 47.76 16.50 -9.68
N ARG A 251 48.31 15.89 -10.75
CA ARG A 251 47.87 14.60 -11.25
C ARG A 251 47.79 13.52 -10.13
N LYS A 252 48.81 13.51 -9.26
CA LYS A 252 48.86 12.57 -8.12
C LYS A 252 47.72 12.74 -7.15
N ASP A 253 47.35 13.98 -6.85
CA ASP A 253 46.24 14.27 -5.93
C ASP A 253 44.90 14.05 -6.60
N ALA A 254 44.74 14.41 -7.89
CA ALA A 254 43.56 14.11 -8.69
C ALA A 254 43.28 12.61 -8.77
N VAL A 255 44.26 11.76 -9.08
CA VAL A 255 44.15 10.32 -9.08
C VAL A 255 43.78 9.77 -7.70
N LYS A 256 44.41 10.28 -6.63
CA LYS A 256 44.09 9.85 -5.26
C LYS A 256 42.66 10.18 -4.88
N GLN A 257 42.17 11.37 -5.23
CA GLN A 257 40.81 11.80 -4.95
C GLN A 257 39.81 11.02 -5.78
N THR A 258 40.01 10.87 -7.08
CA THR A 258 39.14 10.08 -7.97
C THR A 258 39.04 8.62 -7.53
N ALA A 259 40.14 8.01 -7.12
CA ALA A 259 40.16 6.63 -6.60
C ALA A 259 39.27 6.50 -5.35
N ALA A 260 39.31 7.48 -4.45
CA ALA A 260 38.48 7.50 -3.26
C ALA A 260 37.00 7.79 -3.57
N GLU A 261 36.70 8.71 -4.48
CA GLU A 261 35.33 9.06 -4.89
C GLU A 261 34.61 7.92 -5.64
N LEU A 262 35.34 7.22 -6.54
CA LEU A 262 34.80 6.17 -7.37
C LEU A 262 34.96 4.76 -6.78
N GLY A 263 35.67 4.62 -5.66
CA GLY A 263 35.94 3.32 -5.05
C GLY A 263 36.85 2.41 -5.91
N LEU A 264 37.67 3.00 -6.78
CA LEU A 264 38.54 2.25 -7.68
C LEU A 264 39.98 2.12 -7.12
N PRO A 265 40.74 1.07 -7.48
CA PRO A 265 42.13 0.99 -7.16
C PRO A 265 42.94 2.14 -7.82
N LYS A 266 43.82 2.79 -7.06
CA LYS A 266 44.63 3.94 -7.55
C LYS A 266 45.38 3.63 -8.85
N ASN A 267 45.90 2.40 -8.99
CA ASN A 267 46.62 2.00 -10.19
C ASN A 267 45.72 1.95 -11.44
N ALA A 268 44.46 1.52 -11.27
CA ALA A 268 43.48 1.49 -12.36
C ALA A 268 43.13 2.92 -12.82
N VAL A 269 42.91 3.85 -11.84
CA VAL A 269 42.61 5.27 -12.13
C VAL A 269 43.83 5.94 -12.81
N TYR A 270 45.05 5.60 -12.37
CA TYR A 270 46.28 6.14 -12.96
C TYR A 270 46.46 5.68 -14.40
N SER A 271 46.25 4.35 -14.68
CA SER A 271 46.33 3.81 -16.04
C SER A 271 45.31 4.45 -16.98
N ALA A 272 44.04 4.57 -16.52
CA ALA A 272 42.98 5.22 -17.28
C ALA A 272 43.32 6.69 -17.64
N ALA A 273 43.93 7.44 -16.69
CA ALA A 273 44.34 8.82 -16.92
C ALA A 273 45.55 9.00 -17.83
N LEU A 274 46.27 7.92 -18.19
CA LEU A 274 47.37 7.93 -19.14
C LEU A 274 46.96 7.58 -20.57
N GLU A 275 45.87 6.85 -20.76
CA GLU A 275 45.36 6.44 -22.07
C GLU A 275 44.65 7.56 -22.84
N GLU A 276 44.32 8.68 -22.20
CA GLU A 276 43.71 9.88 -22.80
C GLU A 276 44.72 10.92 -23.30
N GLU A 277 46.00 10.74 -23.13
CA GLU A 277 47.08 11.59 -23.73
C GLU A 277 47.56 11.03 -25.07
#